data_e57c0fd9fd81844168db6508e53da0b8
#
_entry.id   e57c0fd9fd81844168db6508e53da0b8
#
_cell.length_a   1.000
_cell.length_b   1.000
_cell.length_c   1.000
_cell.angle_alpha   90.00
_cell.angle_beta   90.00
_cell.angle_gamma   90.00
#
_symmetry.space_group_name_H-M   'P 1'
#
loop_
_entity.id
_entity.type
_entity.pdbx_description
1 polymer ?
#
loop_
_entity_poly.entity_id
_entity_poly.type
_entity_poly.pdbx_seq_one_letter_code
_entity_poly.pdbx_strand_id
1 'polypeptide(L)'
;MYAVFEKEEVLDMKKRILLRVFSALLLIAALLSAVSCAAKEDTLVPEGMQSATTYGATYRLYVPTTWSLKILPGISGAYYNVMQQSAVSVAEYPIDDSLATELSALDENTSRIGYYFEKTLLTQIKLMTTGEVHLYDEDCIATTLGGVNARQYHASSTVAGEVTHFLHIIAEKDNKFYVFSFSATEQLYSYCMDVVKKMLEHFGFGKEYTPTDAIKNFPTDANAPQGMQIASGDEVEYLFYVPTSWSPNKTSNVYAATAPDGSFVSVVPYLPSSDGISVEGYFEKSEEMMKTTSGARYERISEKETTLGGGKALQYEYEYTVGGVTYRYLQVLVGYKSMIYNLTYTALPQNFDTNRADVETIISAFTFR
;
A
#
# COMPACT_ATOMS: atom_id res chain seq x y z
N MET A 1 16.48 33.88 -25.73
CA MET A 1 15.08 33.96 -25.27
C MET A 1 14.31 32.63 -25.48
N TYR A 2 14.42 31.97 -26.64
CA TYR A 2 13.76 30.67 -26.92
C TYR A 2 14.20 29.52 -25.98
N ALA A 3 15.48 29.40 -25.62
CA ALA A 3 15.98 28.30 -24.79
C ALA A 3 15.57 28.35 -23.30
N VAL A 4 15.08 29.48 -22.83
CA VAL A 4 14.57 29.64 -21.45
C VAL A 4 13.11 29.18 -21.38
N PHE A 5 12.32 29.47 -22.40
CA PHE A 5 10.92 29.03 -22.51
C PHE A 5 10.80 27.50 -22.62
N GLU A 6 11.67 26.86 -23.40
CA GLU A 6 11.68 25.40 -23.54
C GLU A 6 12.05 24.70 -22.22
N LYS A 7 12.94 25.28 -21.42
CA LYS A 7 13.29 24.75 -20.08
C LYS A 7 12.15 24.89 -19.08
N GLU A 8 11.38 25.97 -19.11
CA GLU A 8 10.24 26.17 -18.22
C GLU A 8 9.08 25.26 -18.59
N GLU A 9 8.77 25.05 -19.87
CA GLU A 9 7.72 24.09 -20.30
C GLU A 9 8.10 22.64 -19.95
N VAL A 10 9.34 22.24 -20.15
CA VAL A 10 9.83 20.90 -19.78
C VAL A 10 9.82 20.72 -18.26
N LEU A 11 10.11 21.78 -17.49
CA LEU A 11 10.07 21.74 -16.03
C LEU A 11 8.62 21.65 -15.51
N ASP A 12 7.69 22.39 -16.12
CA ASP A 12 6.26 22.35 -15.78
C ASP A 12 5.63 21.02 -16.20
N MET A 13 6.01 20.48 -17.34
CA MET A 13 5.59 19.15 -17.78
C MET A 13 6.15 18.05 -16.86
N LYS A 14 7.40 18.14 -16.42
CA LYS A 14 7.97 17.24 -15.41
C LYS A 14 7.27 17.34 -14.06
N LYS A 15 6.91 18.55 -13.61
CA LYS A 15 6.12 18.75 -12.38
C LYS A 15 4.72 18.16 -12.49
N ARG A 16 4.04 18.34 -13.62
CA ARG A 16 2.70 17.75 -13.85
C ARG A 16 2.76 16.23 -13.99
N ILE A 17 3.84 15.70 -14.56
CA ILE A 17 4.10 14.25 -14.62
C ILE A 17 4.42 13.72 -13.23
N LEU A 18 5.25 14.41 -12.43
CA LEU A 18 5.58 14.02 -11.05
C LEU A 18 4.33 14.03 -10.16
N LEU A 19 3.47 15.05 -10.28
CA LEU A 19 2.20 15.14 -9.56
C LEU A 19 1.23 14.01 -9.97
N ARG A 20 1.19 13.66 -11.27
CA ARG A 20 0.40 12.54 -11.81
C ARG A 20 0.99 11.18 -11.44
N VAL A 21 2.31 11.09 -11.29
CA VAL A 21 3.01 9.86 -10.89
C VAL A 21 2.86 9.62 -9.40
N PHE A 22 2.95 10.65 -8.57
CA PHE A 22 2.60 10.56 -7.14
C PHE A 22 1.11 10.21 -6.97
N SER A 23 0.23 10.79 -7.79
CA SER A 23 -1.19 10.41 -7.87
C SER A 23 -1.40 9.01 -8.43
N ALA A 24 -0.58 8.51 -9.37
CA ALA A 24 -0.79 7.20 -10.01
C ALA A 24 -0.20 6.04 -9.21
N LEU A 25 0.92 6.22 -8.52
CA LEU A 25 1.41 5.27 -7.50
C LEU A 25 0.46 5.22 -6.30
N LEU A 26 -0.13 6.36 -5.96
CA LEU A 26 -1.25 6.48 -5.03
C LEU A 26 -2.55 5.98 -5.67
N LEU A 27 -2.76 6.05 -6.99
CA LEU A 27 -3.96 5.57 -7.71
C LEU A 27 -3.95 4.05 -7.95
N ILE A 28 -2.82 3.39 -8.08
CA ILE A 28 -2.75 1.91 -8.01
C ILE A 28 -3.15 1.43 -6.60
N ALA A 29 -2.94 2.28 -5.58
CA ALA A 29 -3.43 2.07 -4.22
C ALA A 29 -4.78 2.78 -3.93
N ALA A 30 -5.24 3.72 -4.74
CA ALA A 30 -6.42 4.56 -4.49
C ALA A 30 -7.74 3.98 -5.00
N LEU A 31 -7.72 2.86 -5.69
CA LEU A 31 -8.94 2.17 -6.12
C LEU A 31 -9.56 1.25 -5.06
N LEU A 32 -9.14 1.40 -3.79
CA LEU A 32 -9.60 0.58 -2.69
C LEU A 32 -10.33 1.42 -1.63
N SER A 33 -11.49 1.99 -1.92
CA SER A 33 -12.28 2.62 -0.88
C SER A 33 -13.76 2.23 -0.92
N ALA A 34 -14.23 1.94 0.27
CA ALA A 34 -15.59 1.83 0.76
C ALA A 34 -16.34 0.53 0.46
N VAL A 35 -16.28 -0.40 1.41
CA VAL A 35 -17.43 -1.23 1.72
C VAL A 35 -17.86 -0.91 3.15
N SER A 36 -18.95 -0.16 3.27
CA SER A 36 -19.79 -0.22 4.43
C SER A 36 -20.57 -1.54 4.34
N CYS A 37 -20.03 -2.62 4.90
CA CYS A 37 -20.82 -3.77 5.26
C CYS A 37 -21.22 -3.59 6.73
N ALA A 38 -22.51 -3.65 7.01
CA ALA A 38 -23.02 -3.85 8.36
C ALA A 38 -22.52 -5.21 8.87
N ALA A 39 -21.27 -5.25 9.32
CA ALA A 39 -20.72 -6.33 10.10
C ALA A 39 -21.39 -6.30 11.47
N LYS A 40 -21.66 -7.46 12.04
CA LYS A 40 -22.00 -7.62 13.45
C LYS A 40 -20.95 -6.84 14.24
N GLU A 41 -21.40 -5.85 15.03
CA GLU A 41 -20.55 -4.94 15.79
C GLU A 41 -19.37 -5.69 16.40
N ASP A 42 -18.18 -5.43 15.89
CA ASP A 42 -16.96 -5.62 16.64
C ASP A 42 -17.08 -4.60 17.80
N THR A 43 -17.43 -5.08 18.97
CA THR A 43 -17.69 -4.24 20.16
C THR A 43 -16.47 -3.41 20.58
N LEU A 44 -15.40 -3.43 19.79
CA LEU A 44 -14.13 -2.74 19.97
C LEU A 44 -13.88 -1.60 18.98
N VAL A 45 -14.71 -1.44 17.93
CA VAL A 45 -14.55 -0.31 16.99
C VAL A 45 -15.12 0.95 17.65
N PRO A 46 -14.32 2.00 17.83
CA PRO A 46 -14.79 3.24 18.43
C PRO A 46 -15.88 3.90 17.56
N GLU A 47 -16.81 4.61 18.22
CA GLU A 47 -17.89 5.32 17.52
C GLU A 47 -17.33 6.30 16.46
N GLY A 48 -17.90 6.26 15.27
CA GLY A 48 -17.49 7.09 14.13
C GLY A 48 -16.18 6.66 13.47
N MET A 49 -15.61 5.53 13.87
CA MET A 49 -14.38 4.96 13.29
C MET A 49 -14.64 3.66 12.52
N GLN A 50 -13.67 3.27 11.73
CA GLN A 50 -13.59 1.99 11.01
C GLN A 50 -12.20 1.39 11.15
N SER A 51 -12.09 0.07 11.05
CA SER A 51 -10.79 -0.60 11.07
C SER A 51 -10.03 -0.33 9.76
N ALA A 52 -8.79 0.14 9.88
CA ALA A 52 -7.82 0.27 8.78
C ALA A 52 -6.68 -0.73 8.91
N THR A 53 -6.83 -1.74 9.75
CA THR A 53 -5.81 -2.73 10.07
C THR A 53 -5.61 -3.68 8.90
N THR A 54 -4.35 -3.91 8.48
CA THR A 54 -4.02 -4.92 7.49
C THR A 54 -4.19 -6.32 8.06
N TYR A 55 -4.45 -7.28 7.18
CA TYR A 55 -4.55 -8.69 7.58
C TYR A 55 -3.24 -9.18 8.19
N GLY A 56 -3.33 -10.00 9.26
CA GLY A 56 -2.18 -10.58 9.95
C GLY A 56 -1.40 -9.60 10.83
N ALA A 57 -1.83 -8.33 10.94
CA ALA A 57 -1.19 -7.37 11.82
C ALA A 57 -1.36 -7.76 13.30
N THR A 58 -0.32 -7.50 14.09
CA THR A 58 -0.31 -7.74 15.54
C THR A 58 -0.75 -6.49 16.34
N TYR A 59 -1.39 -5.55 15.65
CA TYR A 59 -1.93 -4.31 16.19
C TYR A 59 -3.30 -3.99 15.58
N ARG A 60 -3.97 -2.98 16.09
CA ARG A 60 -5.22 -2.45 15.57
C ARG A 60 -5.09 -0.96 15.30
N LEU A 61 -5.48 -0.56 14.08
CA LEU A 61 -5.58 0.83 13.65
C LEU A 61 -7.03 1.15 13.32
N TYR A 62 -7.58 2.14 13.98
CA TYR A 62 -8.91 2.69 13.69
C TYR A 62 -8.77 4.09 13.10
N VAL A 63 -9.55 4.37 12.06
CA VAL A 63 -9.59 5.67 11.39
C VAL A 63 -11.04 6.14 11.28
N PRO A 64 -11.32 7.44 11.14
CA PRO A 64 -12.69 7.89 10.92
C PRO A 64 -13.35 7.26 9.70
N THR A 65 -14.65 7.02 9.77
CA THR A 65 -15.43 6.50 8.62
C THR A 65 -15.43 7.45 7.42
N THR A 66 -15.07 8.72 7.62
CA THR A 66 -14.90 9.73 6.56
C THR A 66 -13.57 9.63 5.83
N TRP A 67 -12.61 8.84 6.33
CA TRP A 67 -11.33 8.60 5.68
C TRP A 67 -11.43 7.39 4.77
N SER A 68 -10.81 7.47 3.61
CA SER A 68 -10.74 6.35 2.67
C SER A 68 -9.62 5.39 3.06
N LEU A 69 -9.94 4.10 3.16
CA LEU A 69 -8.98 3.07 3.54
C LEU A 69 -7.92 2.88 2.44
N LYS A 70 -6.68 2.62 2.87
CA LYS A 70 -5.56 2.25 2.04
C LYS A 70 -4.77 1.15 2.74
N ILE A 71 -5.20 -0.07 2.54
CA ILE A 71 -4.62 -1.25 3.18
C ILE A 71 -3.79 -2.00 2.14
N LEU A 72 -2.52 -2.24 2.47
CA LEU A 72 -1.58 -3.03 1.68
C LEU A 72 -1.06 -4.19 2.54
N PRO A 73 -0.49 -5.24 1.95
CA PRO A 73 0.15 -6.29 2.75
C PRO A 73 1.21 -5.70 3.67
N GLY A 74 1.10 -5.96 4.98
CA GLY A 74 2.01 -5.43 5.99
C GLY A 74 1.85 -3.94 6.32
N ILE A 75 0.96 -3.20 5.63
CA ILE A 75 0.72 -1.77 5.86
C ILE A 75 -0.76 -1.51 6.06
N SER A 76 -1.13 -1.05 7.25
CA SER A 76 -2.44 -0.48 7.55
C SER A 76 -2.46 0.99 7.19
N GLY A 77 -3.56 1.52 6.64
CA GLY A 77 -3.58 2.95 6.33
C GLY A 77 -4.90 3.49 5.82
N ALA A 78 -4.97 4.82 5.78
CA ALA A 78 -6.08 5.59 5.24
C ALA A 78 -5.62 7.00 4.84
N TYR A 79 -6.44 7.69 4.04
CA TYR A 79 -6.22 9.09 3.65
C TYR A 79 -7.50 9.90 3.79
N TYR A 80 -7.34 11.20 4.08
CA TYR A 80 -8.46 12.09 4.39
C TYR A 80 -9.25 12.51 3.15
N ASN A 81 -8.59 12.81 2.04
CA ASN A 81 -9.24 13.36 0.85
C ASN A 81 -8.82 12.65 -0.43
N VAL A 82 -9.60 12.84 -1.51
CA VAL A 82 -9.34 12.24 -2.83
C VAL A 82 -8.01 12.64 -3.45
N MET A 83 -7.45 13.77 -3.06
CA MET A 83 -6.11 14.22 -3.50
C MET A 83 -4.99 13.58 -2.68
N GLN A 84 -5.34 12.83 -1.62
CA GLN A 84 -4.38 12.15 -0.73
C GLN A 84 -3.32 13.08 -0.13
N GLN A 85 -3.67 14.33 0.09
CA GLN A 85 -2.79 15.34 0.68
C GLN A 85 -2.58 15.16 2.18
N SER A 86 -3.28 14.22 2.79
CA SER A 86 -3.01 13.73 4.13
C SER A 86 -3.26 12.23 4.21
N ALA A 87 -2.37 11.51 4.87
CA ALA A 87 -2.44 10.07 5.01
C ALA A 87 -1.90 9.61 6.35
N VAL A 88 -2.50 8.54 6.87
CA VAL A 88 -1.99 7.80 8.03
C VAL A 88 -1.62 6.39 7.59
N SER A 89 -0.55 5.85 8.16
CA SER A 89 -0.20 4.44 8.00
C SER A 89 0.44 3.87 9.25
N VAL A 90 0.34 2.55 9.39
CA VAL A 90 1.10 1.78 10.38
C VAL A 90 1.72 0.59 9.66
N ALA A 91 3.00 0.37 9.89
CA ALA A 91 3.73 -0.78 9.37
C ALA A 91 4.60 -1.42 10.46
N GLU A 92 4.82 -2.74 10.31
CA GLU A 92 5.72 -3.54 11.14
C GLU A 92 7.02 -3.80 10.36
N TYR A 93 8.14 -3.53 10.98
CA TYR A 93 9.48 -3.77 10.42
C TYR A 93 10.24 -4.75 11.30
N PRO A 94 10.40 -6.01 10.87
CA PRO A 94 11.19 -6.99 11.58
C PRO A 94 12.64 -6.51 11.78
N ILE A 95 13.21 -6.74 12.94
CA ILE A 95 14.64 -6.54 13.18
C ILE A 95 15.34 -7.83 12.73
N ASP A 96 15.83 -7.81 11.48
CA ASP A 96 16.59 -8.91 10.91
C ASP A 96 18.01 -9.00 11.51
N ASP A 97 18.77 -10.04 11.16
CA ASP A 97 20.10 -10.28 11.68
C ASP A 97 21.08 -9.13 11.39
N SER A 98 20.95 -8.45 10.23
CA SER A 98 21.78 -7.32 9.86
C SER A 98 21.49 -6.12 10.75
N LEU A 99 20.22 -5.73 10.86
CA LEU A 99 19.81 -4.63 11.71
C LEU A 99 20.06 -4.93 13.19
N ALA A 100 19.84 -6.18 13.64
CA ALA A 100 20.15 -6.60 15.01
C ALA A 100 21.65 -6.44 15.34
N THR A 101 22.53 -6.78 14.40
CA THR A 101 23.98 -6.59 14.54
C THR A 101 24.33 -5.11 14.69
N GLU A 102 23.77 -4.25 13.84
CA GLU A 102 23.99 -2.80 13.90
C GLU A 102 23.48 -2.22 15.22
N LEU A 103 22.26 -2.60 15.63
CA LEU A 103 21.65 -2.13 16.88
C LEU A 103 22.42 -2.60 18.13
N SER A 104 23.08 -3.75 18.07
CA SER A 104 23.91 -4.25 19.17
C SER A 104 25.28 -3.56 19.26
N ALA A 105 25.72 -2.92 18.20
CA ALA A 105 26.97 -2.16 18.14
C ALA A 105 26.82 -0.69 18.61
N LEU A 106 25.59 -0.25 18.89
CA LEU A 106 25.34 1.11 19.39
C LEU A 106 25.90 1.29 20.79
N ASP A 107 26.39 2.51 21.08
CA ASP A 107 26.80 2.86 22.45
C ASP A 107 25.58 3.01 23.38
N GLU A 108 25.83 2.98 24.69
CA GLU A 108 24.79 2.99 25.72
C GLU A 108 23.90 4.24 25.71
N ASN A 109 24.35 5.33 25.07
CA ASN A 109 23.63 6.60 24.99
C ASN A 109 22.81 6.72 23.70
N THR A 110 23.03 5.85 22.72
CA THR A 110 22.36 5.89 21.43
C THR A 110 21.05 5.11 21.48
N SER A 111 19.94 5.82 21.25
CA SER A 111 18.61 5.21 21.19
C SER A 111 18.48 4.32 19.95
N ARG A 112 18.10 3.04 20.14
CA ARG A 112 17.80 2.10 19.04
C ARG A 112 16.71 2.64 18.10
N ILE A 113 15.65 3.23 18.68
CA ILE A 113 14.57 3.88 17.92
C ILE A 113 15.11 5.09 17.16
N GLY A 114 15.98 5.92 17.80
CA GLY A 114 16.60 7.08 17.14
C GLY A 114 17.48 6.67 15.96
N TYR A 115 18.30 5.65 16.14
CA TYR A 115 19.12 5.08 15.07
C TYR A 115 18.27 4.61 13.88
N TYR A 116 17.17 3.86 14.16
CA TYR A 116 16.27 3.39 13.12
C TYR A 116 15.59 4.56 12.38
N PHE A 117 15.14 5.58 13.11
CA PHE A 117 14.56 6.77 12.50
C PHE A 117 15.54 7.45 11.54
N GLU A 118 16.75 7.76 11.99
CA GLU A 118 17.76 8.47 11.20
C GLU A 118 18.20 7.66 9.97
N LYS A 119 18.50 6.38 10.17
CA LYS A 119 18.98 5.50 9.11
C LYS A 119 17.92 5.21 8.07
N THR A 120 16.67 5.03 8.48
CA THR A 120 15.60 4.52 7.62
C THR A 120 14.62 5.64 7.24
N LEU A 121 13.86 6.14 8.20
CA LEU A 121 12.72 7.02 7.89
C LEU A 121 13.15 8.42 7.45
N LEU A 122 14.10 9.02 8.14
CA LEU A 122 14.63 10.33 7.75
C LEU A 122 15.33 10.27 6.38
N THR A 123 16.03 9.17 6.10
CA THR A 123 16.63 8.93 4.79
C THR A 123 15.57 8.81 3.70
N GLN A 124 14.46 8.12 3.98
CA GLN A 124 13.33 8.03 3.04
C GLN A 124 12.68 9.40 2.79
N ILE A 125 12.45 10.20 3.84
CA ILE A 125 11.95 11.57 3.67
C ILE A 125 12.88 12.35 2.73
N LYS A 126 14.19 12.33 2.97
CA LYS A 126 15.19 13.01 2.13
C LYS A 126 15.16 12.55 0.67
N LEU A 127 14.90 11.28 0.41
CA LEU A 127 14.81 10.73 -0.95
C LEU A 127 13.50 11.12 -1.66
N MET A 128 12.41 11.26 -0.92
CA MET A 128 11.09 11.59 -1.48
C MET A 128 10.86 13.09 -1.67
N THR A 129 11.73 13.94 -1.14
CA THR A 129 11.53 15.39 -1.11
C THR A 129 12.54 16.10 -2.00
N THR A 130 12.18 17.29 -2.47
CA THR A 130 13.04 18.11 -3.34
C THR A 130 13.71 19.26 -2.60
N GLY A 131 13.31 19.50 -1.35
CA GLY A 131 13.82 20.55 -0.48
C GLY A 131 14.65 19.98 0.68
N GLU A 132 15.20 20.91 1.47
CA GLU A 132 15.84 20.56 2.73
C GLU A 132 14.80 19.99 3.70
N VAL A 133 15.18 18.97 4.46
CA VAL A 133 14.33 18.39 5.52
C VAL A 133 14.59 19.17 6.80
N HIS A 134 13.54 19.80 7.29
CA HIS A 134 13.56 20.44 8.60
C HIS A 134 13.04 19.47 9.67
N LEU A 135 13.84 19.21 10.69
CA LEU A 135 13.46 18.40 11.85
C LEU A 135 13.10 19.34 13.00
N TYR A 136 11.94 19.13 13.61
CA TYR A 136 11.48 19.91 14.77
C TYR A 136 11.94 19.21 16.05
N ASP A 137 13.10 19.63 16.58
CA ASP A 137 13.73 18.99 17.73
C ASP A 137 12.84 19.01 19.00
N GLU A 138 12.04 20.07 19.18
CA GLU A 138 11.07 20.22 20.26
C GLU A 138 9.95 19.18 20.23
N ASP A 139 9.65 18.63 19.06
CA ASP A 139 8.64 17.59 18.84
C ASP A 139 9.24 16.17 18.81
N CYS A 140 10.59 16.04 18.96
CA CYS A 140 11.28 14.76 19.03
C CYS A 140 11.27 14.23 20.47
N ILE A 141 10.12 13.81 20.94
CA ILE A 141 9.84 13.52 22.35
C ILE A 141 9.62 12.02 22.62
N ALA A 142 9.85 11.63 23.88
CA ALA A 142 9.41 10.34 24.38
C ALA A 142 7.88 10.32 24.50
N THR A 143 7.27 9.22 24.06
CA THR A 143 5.81 9.01 24.06
C THR A 143 5.48 7.54 24.22
N THR A 144 4.22 7.16 23.96
CA THR A 144 3.81 5.76 23.90
C THR A 144 3.01 5.52 22.60
N LEU A 145 3.08 4.29 22.09
CA LEU A 145 2.21 3.80 21.03
C LEU A 145 1.55 2.51 21.55
N GLY A 146 0.22 2.53 21.68
CA GLY A 146 -0.53 1.40 22.24
C GLY A 146 -0.05 0.96 23.63
N GLY A 147 0.41 1.90 24.49
CA GLY A 147 0.95 1.64 25.79
C GLY A 147 2.41 1.16 25.84
N VAL A 148 3.06 0.98 24.69
CA VAL A 148 4.48 0.64 24.58
C VAL A 148 5.31 1.91 24.48
N ASN A 149 6.47 1.97 25.14
CA ASN A 149 7.40 3.10 25.05
C ASN A 149 7.78 3.37 23.60
N ALA A 150 7.69 4.62 23.18
CA ALA A 150 7.88 5.06 21.81
C ALA A 150 8.63 6.41 21.77
N ARG A 151 9.08 6.79 20.61
CA ARG A 151 9.53 8.16 20.32
C ARG A 151 8.76 8.74 19.16
N GLN A 152 8.42 10.00 19.32
CA GLN A 152 7.83 10.81 18.28
C GLN A 152 8.92 11.61 17.55
N TYR A 153 8.77 11.74 16.25
CA TYR A 153 9.60 12.60 15.39
C TYR A 153 8.69 13.39 14.46
N HIS A 154 8.97 14.68 14.34
CA HIS A 154 8.27 15.58 13.44
C HIS A 154 9.26 16.22 12.49
N ALA A 155 9.01 16.13 11.21
CA ALA A 155 9.80 16.75 10.17
C ALA A 155 8.90 17.42 9.14
N SER A 156 9.44 18.38 8.38
CA SER A 156 8.81 18.91 7.17
C SER A 156 9.80 19.02 6.03
N SER A 157 9.30 18.99 4.81
CA SER A 157 10.05 19.25 3.60
C SER A 157 9.11 19.56 2.44
N THR A 158 9.67 19.95 1.30
CA THR A 158 8.89 20.24 0.10
C THR A 158 8.68 18.97 -0.73
N VAL A 159 7.43 18.59 -0.91
CA VAL A 159 6.99 17.50 -1.79
C VAL A 159 6.17 18.08 -2.92
N ALA A 160 6.59 17.85 -4.16
CA ALA A 160 5.90 18.37 -5.35
C ALA A 160 5.59 19.89 -5.33
N GLY A 161 6.41 20.67 -4.64
CA GLY A 161 6.27 22.13 -4.54
C GLY A 161 5.43 22.62 -3.35
N GLU A 162 4.89 21.71 -2.53
CA GLU A 162 4.14 22.04 -1.32
C GLU A 162 4.89 21.57 -0.07
N VAL A 163 4.82 22.38 1.00
CA VAL A 163 5.35 21.98 2.31
C VAL A 163 4.50 20.86 2.86
N THR A 164 5.15 19.75 3.15
CA THR A 164 4.52 18.54 3.73
C THR A 164 5.18 18.25 5.08
N HIS A 165 4.37 18.01 6.07
CA HIS A 165 4.77 17.56 7.40
C HIS A 165 4.70 16.04 7.49
N PHE A 166 5.62 15.48 8.26
CA PHE A 166 5.75 14.06 8.55
C PHE A 166 5.83 13.86 10.06
N LEU A 167 4.88 13.17 10.63
CA LEU A 167 4.88 12.74 12.02
C LEU A 167 5.12 11.23 12.07
N HIS A 168 6.15 10.79 12.74
CA HIS A 168 6.41 9.37 12.99
C HIS A 168 6.40 9.08 14.49
N ILE A 169 5.68 8.05 14.90
CA ILE A 169 5.74 7.52 16.27
C ILE A 169 6.20 6.07 16.16
N ILE A 170 7.36 5.80 16.75
CA ILE A 170 8.06 4.52 16.60
C ILE A 170 8.15 3.84 17.96
N ALA A 171 7.65 2.61 18.02
CA ALA A 171 7.80 1.72 19.17
C ALA A 171 8.61 0.48 18.78
N GLU A 172 9.44 -0.02 19.70
CA GLU A 172 10.11 -1.31 19.57
C GLU A 172 9.40 -2.33 20.46
N LYS A 173 8.93 -3.42 19.86
CA LYS A 173 8.21 -4.49 20.55
C LYS A 173 8.38 -5.83 19.81
N ASP A 174 8.57 -6.92 20.56
CA ASP A 174 8.63 -8.29 20.02
C ASP A 174 9.58 -8.44 18.81
N ASN A 175 10.79 -7.86 18.92
CA ASN A 175 11.83 -7.84 17.89
C ASN A 175 11.41 -7.18 16.57
N LYS A 176 10.53 -6.17 16.63
CA LYS A 176 10.06 -5.37 15.50
C LYS A 176 10.02 -3.89 15.86
N PHE A 177 10.17 -3.04 14.87
CA PHE A 177 9.75 -1.65 14.97
C PHE A 177 8.33 -1.52 14.39
N TYR A 178 7.47 -0.85 15.15
CA TYR A 178 6.14 -0.43 14.74
C TYR A 178 6.18 1.06 14.47
N VAL A 179 5.85 1.44 13.26
CA VAL A 179 5.91 2.84 12.84
C VAL A 179 4.51 3.31 12.50
N PHE A 180 3.97 4.18 13.35
CA PHE A 180 2.80 4.99 13.02
C PHE A 180 3.31 6.23 12.29
N SER A 181 2.82 6.47 11.08
CA SER A 181 3.18 7.60 10.24
C SER A 181 1.95 8.41 9.89
N PHE A 182 2.03 9.72 10.03
CA PHE A 182 1.06 10.67 9.50
C PHE A 182 1.79 11.68 8.64
N SER A 183 1.29 11.93 7.44
CA SER A 183 1.80 12.98 6.56
C SER A 183 0.67 13.85 6.05
N ALA A 184 0.89 15.15 5.98
CA ALA A 184 -0.07 16.09 5.45
C ALA A 184 0.60 17.36 4.93
N THR A 185 -0.02 18.04 3.97
CA THR A 185 0.37 19.41 3.60
C THR A 185 0.21 20.35 4.80
N GLU A 186 0.94 21.46 4.79
CA GLU A 186 0.93 22.49 5.85
C GLU A 186 -0.49 22.83 6.33
N GLN A 187 -1.43 23.03 5.38
CA GLN A 187 -2.80 23.39 5.69
C GLN A 187 -3.58 22.29 6.39
N LEU A 188 -3.35 21.02 6.01
CA LEU A 188 -4.08 19.87 6.51
C LEU A 188 -3.45 19.28 7.78
N TYR A 189 -2.17 19.55 8.03
CA TYR A 189 -1.48 18.99 9.19
C TYR A 189 -2.18 19.38 10.51
N SER A 190 -2.32 20.69 10.74
CA SER A 190 -3.01 21.18 11.94
C SER A 190 -4.49 20.77 11.98
N TYR A 191 -5.18 20.79 10.82
CA TYR A 191 -6.59 20.40 10.73
C TYR A 191 -6.83 18.95 11.10
N CYS A 192 -5.95 18.04 10.70
CA CYS A 192 -6.11 16.61 10.95
C CYS A 192 -5.56 16.17 12.33
N MET A 193 -4.76 16.97 13.02
CA MET A 193 -4.06 16.53 14.24
C MET A 193 -4.96 16.04 15.35
N ASP A 194 -6.15 16.65 15.56
CA ASP A 194 -7.06 16.19 16.60
C ASP A 194 -7.67 14.82 16.26
N VAL A 195 -7.84 14.53 14.98
CA VAL A 195 -8.28 13.24 14.49
C VAL A 195 -7.15 12.20 14.61
N VAL A 196 -5.93 12.59 14.29
CA VAL A 196 -4.73 11.72 14.46
C VAL A 196 -4.52 11.36 15.94
N LYS A 197 -4.70 12.30 16.86
CA LYS A 197 -4.67 12.01 18.30
C LYS A 197 -5.68 10.94 18.70
N LYS A 198 -6.94 11.07 18.22
CA LYS A 198 -7.98 10.05 18.46
C LYS A 198 -7.61 8.69 17.89
N MET A 199 -6.98 8.64 16.71
CA MET A 199 -6.48 7.37 16.16
C MET A 199 -5.42 6.75 17.08
N LEU A 200 -4.50 7.56 17.62
CA LEU A 200 -3.46 7.11 18.55
C LEU A 200 -4.04 6.66 19.90
N GLU A 201 -5.07 7.33 20.43
CA GLU A 201 -5.78 6.94 21.65
C GLU A 201 -6.42 5.55 21.54
N HIS A 202 -6.88 5.19 20.33
CA HIS A 202 -7.53 3.91 20.05
C HIS A 202 -6.58 2.87 19.42
N PHE A 203 -5.34 3.26 19.11
CA PHE A 203 -4.33 2.31 18.65
C PHE A 203 -3.98 1.32 19.77
N GLY A 204 -3.90 0.06 19.43
CA GLY A 204 -3.55 -0.97 20.41
C GLY A 204 -2.82 -2.15 19.80
N PHE A 205 -1.90 -2.74 20.56
CA PHE A 205 -1.37 -4.06 20.26
C PHE A 205 -2.37 -5.14 20.67
N GLY A 206 -2.47 -6.20 19.92
CA GLY A 206 -3.41 -7.28 20.22
C GLY A 206 -3.33 -8.38 19.18
N LYS A 207 -4.06 -9.47 19.40
CA LYS A 207 -4.11 -10.60 18.48
C LYS A 207 -4.53 -10.18 17.08
N GLU A 208 -3.99 -10.92 16.11
CA GLU A 208 -4.34 -10.86 14.69
C GLU A 208 -5.81 -10.54 14.47
N TYR A 209 -6.05 -9.51 13.69
CA TYR A 209 -7.38 -9.26 13.12
C TYR A 209 -7.65 -10.40 12.13
N THR A 210 -8.57 -11.27 12.49
CA THR A 210 -9.12 -12.24 11.56
C THR A 210 -10.39 -11.63 10.99
N PRO A 211 -10.46 -11.24 9.72
CA PRO A 211 -11.68 -10.75 9.12
C PRO A 211 -12.68 -11.90 9.02
N THR A 212 -13.48 -12.12 10.04
CA THR A 212 -14.52 -13.16 10.06
C THR A 212 -15.73 -12.78 9.21
N ASP A 213 -15.88 -11.51 8.83
CA ASP A 213 -17.12 -10.98 8.25
C ASP A 213 -17.00 -10.36 6.84
N ALA A 214 -15.80 -10.24 6.27
CA ALA A 214 -15.65 -9.81 4.86
C ALA A 214 -16.18 -10.84 3.84
N ILE A 215 -16.38 -12.08 4.28
CA ILE A 215 -16.70 -13.24 3.43
C ILE A 215 -18.21 -13.33 3.08
N LYS A 216 -19.09 -12.58 3.75
CA LYS A 216 -20.55 -12.87 3.69
C LYS A 216 -21.29 -12.35 2.46
N ASN A 217 -20.66 -11.58 1.57
CA ASN A 217 -21.35 -10.93 0.45
C ASN A 217 -20.85 -11.33 -0.95
N PHE A 218 -20.01 -12.35 -1.07
CA PHE A 218 -19.68 -12.88 -2.38
C PHE A 218 -20.70 -13.96 -2.79
N PRO A 219 -21.12 -13.98 -4.06
CA PRO A 219 -22.03 -15.00 -4.55
C PRO A 219 -21.39 -16.40 -4.41
N THR A 220 -22.20 -17.39 -4.10
CA THR A 220 -21.75 -18.80 -4.19
C THR A 220 -21.84 -19.24 -5.64
N ASP A 221 -20.75 -19.76 -6.18
CA ASP A 221 -20.74 -20.36 -7.52
C ASP A 221 -20.59 -21.88 -7.41
N ALA A 222 -21.62 -22.59 -7.84
CA ALA A 222 -21.61 -24.05 -7.87
C ALA A 222 -20.57 -24.63 -8.85
N ASN A 223 -20.07 -23.83 -9.78
CA ASN A 223 -19.04 -24.20 -10.76
C ASN A 223 -17.62 -23.80 -10.31
N ALA A 224 -17.47 -23.27 -9.11
CA ALA A 224 -16.15 -22.92 -8.61
C ALA A 224 -15.23 -24.17 -8.60
N PRO A 225 -13.97 -24.06 -9.01
CA PRO A 225 -13.02 -25.16 -8.92
C PRO A 225 -12.91 -25.70 -7.49
N GLN A 226 -12.61 -26.98 -7.36
CA GLN A 226 -12.50 -27.62 -6.05
C GLN A 226 -11.48 -26.90 -5.16
N GLY A 227 -11.88 -26.55 -3.94
CA GLY A 227 -11.06 -25.82 -2.97
C GLY A 227 -11.00 -24.32 -3.21
N MET A 228 -11.75 -23.80 -4.19
CA MET A 228 -11.82 -22.37 -4.50
C MET A 228 -13.19 -21.78 -4.19
N GLN A 229 -13.23 -20.49 -4.02
CA GLN A 229 -14.42 -19.67 -3.87
C GLN A 229 -14.36 -18.48 -4.84
N ILE A 230 -15.53 -17.97 -5.22
CA ILE A 230 -15.60 -16.79 -6.08
C ILE A 230 -15.20 -15.53 -5.30
N ALA A 231 -14.40 -14.70 -5.92
CA ALA A 231 -13.95 -13.40 -5.38
C ALA A 231 -14.31 -12.23 -6.31
N SER A 232 -15.23 -12.45 -7.27
CA SER A 232 -15.78 -11.39 -8.13
C SER A 232 -17.29 -11.33 -7.99
N GLY A 233 -17.89 -10.15 -8.21
CA GLY A 233 -19.33 -9.96 -8.26
C GLY A 233 -19.92 -10.17 -9.65
N ASP A 234 -21.24 -10.09 -9.75
CA ASP A 234 -21.97 -10.29 -11.01
C ASP A 234 -21.89 -9.06 -11.95
N GLU A 235 -21.47 -7.92 -11.45
CA GLU A 235 -21.35 -6.66 -12.20
C GLU A 235 -20.08 -6.54 -13.05
N VAL A 236 -19.15 -7.52 -12.95
CA VAL A 236 -17.92 -7.51 -13.76
C VAL A 236 -17.93 -8.59 -14.84
N GLU A 237 -17.23 -8.35 -15.92
CA GLU A 237 -17.16 -9.19 -17.11
C GLU A 237 -16.21 -10.40 -16.96
N TYR A 238 -15.92 -10.82 -15.70
CA TYR A 238 -15.01 -11.94 -15.43
C TYR A 238 -15.41 -12.70 -14.17
N LEU A 239 -14.96 -13.95 -14.11
CA LEU A 239 -15.00 -14.78 -12.91
C LEU A 239 -13.59 -14.86 -12.34
N PHE A 240 -13.47 -14.51 -11.08
CA PHE A 240 -12.22 -14.51 -10.33
C PHE A 240 -12.37 -15.40 -9.11
N TYR A 241 -11.66 -16.53 -9.11
CA TYR A 241 -11.68 -17.52 -8.05
C TYR A 241 -10.39 -17.49 -7.24
N VAL A 242 -10.50 -17.70 -5.93
CA VAL A 242 -9.37 -17.75 -5.00
C VAL A 242 -9.52 -18.97 -4.08
N PRO A 243 -8.44 -19.49 -3.48
CA PRO A 243 -8.54 -20.55 -2.48
C PRO A 243 -9.51 -20.20 -1.36
N THR A 244 -10.22 -21.20 -0.83
CA THR A 244 -11.16 -20.97 0.30
C THR A 244 -10.48 -20.51 1.59
N SER A 245 -9.16 -20.66 1.68
CA SER A 245 -8.33 -20.12 2.76
C SER A 245 -8.03 -18.63 2.62
N TRP A 246 -8.23 -18.03 1.44
CA TRP A 246 -8.03 -16.60 1.19
C TRP A 246 -9.32 -15.83 1.49
N SER A 247 -9.18 -14.58 1.91
CA SER A 247 -10.32 -13.71 2.23
C SER A 247 -10.62 -12.78 1.06
N PRO A 248 -11.73 -13.02 0.30
CA PRO A 248 -12.15 -12.11 -0.76
C PRO A 248 -12.53 -10.75 -0.21
N ASN A 249 -12.21 -9.71 -0.95
CA ASN A 249 -12.64 -8.35 -0.66
C ASN A 249 -12.95 -7.59 -1.96
N LYS A 250 -13.72 -6.54 -1.82
CA LYS A 250 -14.09 -5.66 -2.93
C LYS A 250 -13.87 -4.22 -2.54
N THR A 251 -13.34 -3.45 -3.45
CA THR A 251 -13.20 -2.02 -3.27
C THR A 251 -13.53 -1.30 -4.56
N SER A 252 -14.57 -0.48 -4.54
CA SER A 252 -15.07 0.17 -5.75
C SER A 252 -15.26 -0.85 -6.90
N ASN A 253 -14.46 -0.78 -7.95
CA ASN A 253 -14.50 -1.68 -9.12
C ASN A 253 -13.34 -2.70 -9.13
N VAL A 254 -12.62 -2.85 -8.01
CA VAL A 254 -11.49 -3.76 -7.88
C VAL A 254 -11.90 -4.93 -6.99
N TYR A 255 -11.75 -6.12 -7.51
CA TYR A 255 -11.89 -7.36 -6.75
C TYR A 255 -10.52 -7.88 -6.36
N ALA A 256 -10.40 -8.31 -5.12
CA ALA A 256 -9.15 -8.78 -4.55
C ALA A 256 -9.40 -9.92 -3.56
N ALA A 257 -8.33 -10.59 -3.16
CA ALA A 257 -8.36 -11.50 -2.02
C ALA A 257 -7.01 -11.50 -1.30
N THR A 258 -7.05 -11.69 0.01
CA THR A 258 -5.88 -11.69 0.88
C THR A 258 -5.62 -13.09 1.41
N ALA A 259 -4.41 -13.57 1.26
CA ALA A 259 -3.92 -14.83 1.80
C ALA A 259 -3.68 -14.74 3.33
N PRO A 260 -3.60 -15.88 4.04
CA PRO A 260 -3.36 -15.90 5.48
C PRO A 260 -2.05 -15.24 5.94
N ASP A 261 -1.05 -15.12 5.07
CA ASP A 261 0.25 -14.46 5.34
C ASP A 261 0.26 -12.97 4.98
N GLY A 262 -0.88 -12.40 4.61
CA GLY A 262 -1.01 -11.00 4.20
C GLY A 262 -0.67 -10.71 2.73
N SER A 263 -0.19 -11.70 1.98
CA SER A 263 -0.06 -11.57 0.52
C SER A 263 -1.44 -11.38 -0.11
N PHE A 264 -1.52 -10.72 -1.25
CA PHE A 264 -2.83 -10.52 -1.87
C PHE A 264 -2.80 -10.56 -3.39
N VAL A 265 -3.96 -10.85 -3.98
CA VAL A 265 -4.18 -10.79 -5.41
C VAL A 265 -5.34 -9.85 -5.72
N SER A 266 -5.24 -9.10 -6.80
CA SER A 266 -6.30 -8.19 -7.25
C SER A 266 -6.47 -8.24 -8.76
N VAL A 267 -7.67 -7.87 -9.23
CA VAL A 267 -7.98 -7.70 -10.65
C VAL A 267 -8.46 -6.28 -10.90
N VAL A 268 -7.69 -5.54 -11.70
CA VAL A 268 -7.98 -4.14 -12.03
C VAL A 268 -8.26 -4.03 -13.53
N PRO A 269 -9.48 -3.67 -13.93
CA PRO A 269 -9.77 -3.31 -15.31
C PRO A 269 -9.26 -1.90 -15.61
N TYR A 270 -8.60 -1.73 -16.73
CA TYR A 270 -8.11 -0.45 -17.23
C TYR A 270 -8.73 -0.16 -18.61
N LEU A 271 -9.36 1.00 -18.75
CA LEU A 271 -9.83 1.50 -20.04
C LEU A 271 -8.70 2.33 -20.67
N PRO A 272 -8.08 1.86 -21.75
CA PRO A 272 -7.11 2.66 -22.48
C PRO A 272 -7.72 3.98 -22.93
N SER A 273 -6.96 5.07 -22.81
CA SER A 273 -7.30 6.33 -23.46
C SER A 273 -7.35 6.12 -24.99
N SER A 274 -7.94 7.08 -25.72
CA SER A 274 -8.12 7.05 -27.19
C SER A 274 -6.87 6.70 -28.01
N ASP A 275 -5.71 6.63 -27.39
CA ASP A 275 -4.40 6.39 -28.01
C ASP A 275 -4.12 4.90 -28.29
N GLY A 276 -5.04 4.00 -27.94
CA GLY A 276 -4.97 2.57 -28.28
C GLY A 276 -3.72 1.86 -27.74
N ILE A 277 -3.34 2.14 -26.48
CA ILE A 277 -2.15 1.52 -25.85
C ILE A 277 -2.28 -0.01 -25.85
N SER A 278 -1.25 -0.71 -26.30
CA SER A 278 -1.17 -2.17 -26.23
C SER A 278 -0.93 -2.65 -24.79
N VAL A 279 -1.08 -3.95 -24.55
CA VAL A 279 -0.78 -4.58 -23.25
C VAL A 279 0.70 -4.33 -22.86
N GLU A 280 1.60 -4.51 -23.83
CA GLU A 280 3.04 -4.25 -23.66
C GLU A 280 3.28 -2.77 -23.33
N GLY A 281 2.73 -1.86 -24.12
CA GLY A 281 2.89 -0.41 -23.92
C GLY A 281 2.32 0.06 -22.56
N TYR A 282 1.25 -0.57 -22.09
CA TYR A 282 0.72 -0.30 -20.75
C TYR A 282 1.74 -0.69 -19.65
N PHE A 283 2.35 -1.87 -19.77
CA PHE A 283 3.37 -2.30 -18.81
C PHE A 283 4.64 -1.44 -18.89
N GLU A 284 5.17 -1.20 -20.09
CA GLU A 284 6.36 -0.38 -20.30
C GLU A 284 6.22 1.01 -19.68
N LYS A 285 5.04 1.63 -19.87
CA LYS A 285 4.73 2.93 -19.28
C LYS A 285 4.67 2.88 -17.74
N SER A 286 4.12 1.80 -17.19
CA SER A 286 4.08 1.56 -15.75
C SER A 286 5.47 1.32 -15.19
N GLU A 287 6.29 0.56 -15.90
CA GLU A 287 7.68 0.26 -15.53
C GLU A 287 8.55 1.52 -15.55
N GLU A 288 8.42 2.36 -16.59
CA GLU A 288 9.13 3.64 -16.65
C GLU A 288 8.79 4.53 -15.45
N MET A 289 7.52 4.57 -15.07
CA MET A 289 7.08 5.29 -13.87
C MET A 289 7.72 4.74 -12.60
N MET A 290 7.75 3.40 -12.42
CA MET A 290 8.38 2.76 -11.27
C MET A 290 9.88 3.06 -11.19
N LYS A 291 10.59 3.00 -12.32
CA LYS A 291 12.03 3.29 -12.41
C LYS A 291 12.37 4.76 -12.14
N THR A 292 11.48 5.68 -12.46
CA THR A 292 11.70 7.12 -12.32
C THR A 292 11.19 7.68 -11.00
N THR A 293 10.51 6.88 -10.18
CA THR A 293 10.03 7.30 -8.86
C THR A 293 11.20 7.52 -7.92
N SER A 294 11.33 8.74 -7.39
CA SER A 294 12.38 9.11 -6.46
C SER A 294 12.31 8.26 -5.18
N GLY A 295 13.45 7.73 -4.74
CA GLY A 295 13.54 6.89 -3.53
C GLY A 295 12.99 5.47 -3.69
N ALA A 296 12.52 5.09 -4.88
CA ALA A 296 12.11 3.73 -5.17
C ALA A 296 13.24 2.95 -5.88
N ARG A 297 13.22 1.63 -5.71
CA ARG A 297 14.05 0.70 -6.48
C ARG A 297 13.14 -0.27 -7.20
N TYR A 298 13.37 -0.42 -8.49
CA TYR A 298 12.67 -1.37 -9.35
C TYR A 298 13.65 -2.36 -9.93
N GLU A 299 13.29 -3.65 -9.93
CA GLU A 299 14.07 -4.72 -10.53
C GLU A 299 13.15 -5.71 -11.25
N ARG A 300 13.24 -5.80 -12.59
CA ARG A 300 12.51 -6.81 -13.37
C ARG A 300 13.21 -8.15 -13.21
N ILE A 301 12.46 -9.17 -12.80
CA ILE A 301 12.97 -10.54 -12.61
C ILE A 301 12.71 -11.37 -13.86
N SER A 302 11.48 -11.34 -14.38
CA SER A 302 11.11 -12.14 -15.55
C SER A 302 9.96 -11.53 -16.34
N GLU A 303 9.89 -11.94 -17.61
CA GLU A 303 8.78 -11.67 -18.51
C GLU A 303 8.52 -12.93 -19.34
N LYS A 304 7.25 -13.28 -19.55
CA LYS A 304 6.87 -14.39 -20.43
C LYS A 304 5.48 -14.21 -21.00
N GLU A 305 5.25 -14.79 -22.18
CA GLU A 305 3.90 -14.97 -22.70
C GLU A 305 3.16 -16.03 -21.89
N THR A 306 1.86 -15.81 -21.69
CA THR A 306 0.94 -16.71 -20.96
C THR A 306 -0.48 -16.55 -21.49
N THR A 307 -1.45 -17.08 -20.78
CA THR A 307 -2.87 -16.88 -21.04
C THR A 307 -3.60 -16.44 -19.77
N LEU A 308 -4.61 -15.60 -19.90
CA LEU A 308 -5.54 -15.24 -18.84
C LEU A 308 -6.95 -15.20 -19.42
N GLY A 309 -7.87 -15.95 -18.84
CA GLY A 309 -9.25 -16.04 -19.35
C GLY A 309 -9.36 -16.52 -20.80
N GLY A 310 -8.42 -17.34 -21.26
CA GLY A 310 -8.34 -17.84 -22.66
C GLY A 310 -7.73 -16.84 -23.65
N GLY A 311 -7.42 -15.62 -23.25
CA GLY A 311 -6.75 -14.61 -24.06
C GLY A 311 -5.23 -14.69 -23.98
N LYS A 312 -4.52 -14.25 -25.04
CA LYS A 312 -3.06 -14.07 -24.95
C LYS A 312 -2.74 -12.99 -23.93
N ALA A 313 -1.84 -13.30 -23.01
CA ALA A 313 -1.46 -12.44 -21.91
C ALA A 313 0.07 -12.34 -21.78
N LEU A 314 0.52 -11.29 -21.12
CA LEU A 314 1.91 -11.12 -20.72
C LEU A 314 2.00 -11.23 -19.20
N GLN A 315 2.96 -12.00 -18.72
CA GLN A 315 3.26 -12.12 -17.31
C GLN A 315 4.61 -11.48 -17.02
N TYR A 316 4.61 -10.61 -16.02
CA TYR A 316 5.80 -9.93 -15.51
C TYR A 316 6.00 -10.30 -14.05
N GLU A 317 7.25 -10.50 -13.67
CA GLU A 317 7.64 -10.68 -12.28
C GLU A 317 8.74 -9.66 -11.97
N TYR A 318 8.57 -8.89 -10.90
CA TYR A 318 9.49 -7.83 -10.53
C TYR A 318 9.45 -7.55 -9.03
N GLU A 319 10.53 -6.95 -8.54
CA GLU A 319 10.58 -6.35 -7.21
C GLU A 319 10.47 -4.83 -7.30
N TYR A 320 9.73 -4.26 -6.38
CA TYR A 320 9.60 -2.83 -6.25
C TYR A 320 9.67 -2.44 -4.79
N THR A 321 10.66 -1.59 -4.46
CA THR A 321 10.85 -1.04 -3.11
C THR A 321 10.23 0.35 -3.07
N VAL A 322 9.30 0.54 -2.16
CA VAL A 322 8.67 1.84 -1.91
C VAL A 322 8.51 2.04 -0.42
N GLY A 323 8.85 3.24 0.07
CA GLY A 323 8.79 3.54 1.50
C GLY A 323 9.70 2.62 2.34
N GLY A 324 10.80 2.10 1.78
CA GLY A 324 11.72 1.19 2.44
C GLY A 324 11.26 -0.27 2.54
N VAL A 325 10.06 -0.58 2.03
CA VAL A 325 9.55 -1.95 1.97
C VAL A 325 9.67 -2.47 0.54
N THR A 326 10.30 -3.63 0.37
CA THR A 326 10.37 -4.33 -0.90
C THR A 326 9.19 -5.29 -1.02
N TYR A 327 8.47 -5.18 -2.11
CA TYR A 327 7.44 -6.14 -2.52
C TYR A 327 7.87 -6.85 -3.80
N ARG A 328 7.50 -8.12 -3.93
CA ARG A 328 7.61 -8.88 -5.15
C ARG A 328 6.22 -9.02 -5.77
N TYR A 329 6.17 -8.80 -7.07
CA TYR A 329 4.94 -8.76 -7.86
C TYR A 329 4.97 -9.82 -8.93
N LEU A 330 3.84 -10.51 -9.14
CA LEU A 330 3.55 -11.26 -10.36
C LEU A 330 2.31 -10.61 -10.98
N GLN A 331 2.47 -10.05 -12.16
CA GLN A 331 1.45 -9.29 -12.86
C GLN A 331 1.12 -9.97 -14.18
N VAL A 332 -0.16 -10.25 -14.43
CA VAL A 332 -0.63 -10.84 -15.68
C VAL A 332 -1.59 -9.87 -16.35
N LEU A 333 -1.23 -9.45 -17.55
CA LEU A 333 -1.95 -8.46 -18.33
C LEU A 333 -2.58 -9.10 -19.57
N VAL A 334 -3.87 -8.86 -19.79
CA VAL A 334 -4.60 -9.34 -20.97
C VAL A 334 -5.49 -8.26 -21.54
N GLY A 335 -5.53 -8.15 -22.85
CA GLY A 335 -6.52 -7.35 -23.55
C GLY A 335 -7.78 -8.18 -23.79
N TYR A 336 -8.95 -7.69 -23.37
CA TYR A 336 -10.23 -8.30 -23.64
C TYR A 336 -11.29 -7.23 -23.94
N LYS A 337 -11.99 -7.37 -25.06
CA LYS A 337 -12.84 -6.30 -25.59
C LYS A 337 -12.01 -5.01 -25.74
N SER A 338 -12.44 -3.91 -25.16
CA SER A 338 -11.72 -2.62 -25.23
C SER A 338 -10.95 -2.30 -23.93
N MET A 339 -10.73 -3.30 -23.06
CA MET A 339 -10.12 -3.13 -21.75
C MET A 339 -8.82 -3.91 -21.66
N ILE A 340 -7.91 -3.43 -20.83
CA ILE A 340 -6.77 -4.20 -20.32
C ILE A 340 -7.12 -4.64 -18.90
N TYR A 341 -7.08 -5.95 -18.65
CA TYR A 341 -7.25 -6.50 -17.31
C TYR A 341 -5.89 -6.83 -16.73
N ASN A 342 -5.67 -6.34 -15.54
CA ASN A 342 -4.44 -6.51 -14.80
C ASN A 342 -4.72 -7.35 -13.55
N LEU A 343 -4.31 -8.63 -13.57
CA LEU A 343 -4.28 -9.47 -12.39
C LEU A 343 -2.91 -9.34 -11.75
N THR A 344 -2.86 -8.86 -10.52
CA THR A 344 -1.60 -8.63 -9.79
C THR A 344 -1.59 -9.41 -8.48
N TYR A 345 -0.62 -10.28 -8.31
CA TYR A 345 -0.24 -10.86 -7.02
C TYR A 345 0.88 -10.06 -6.41
N THR A 346 0.77 -9.73 -5.13
CA THR A 346 1.74 -8.95 -4.36
C THR A 346 2.04 -9.65 -3.04
N ALA A 347 3.32 -9.80 -2.74
CA ALA A 347 3.79 -10.37 -1.47
C ALA A 347 5.10 -9.73 -1.03
N LEU A 348 5.45 -9.90 0.25
CA LEU A 348 6.82 -9.71 0.69
C LEU A 348 7.71 -10.79 0.03
N PRO A 349 8.98 -10.52 -0.31
CA PRO A 349 9.85 -11.48 -1.00
C PRO A 349 9.91 -12.86 -0.32
N GLN A 350 9.98 -12.89 1.02
CA GLN A 350 10.04 -14.13 1.78
C GLN A 350 8.74 -14.97 1.74
N ASN A 351 7.60 -14.35 1.42
CA ASN A 351 6.29 -15.02 1.35
C ASN A 351 5.87 -15.34 -0.08
N PHE A 352 6.56 -14.77 -1.07
CA PHE A 352 6.13 -14.80 -2.47
C PHE A 352 5.96 -16.23 -3.00
N ASP A 353 6.95 -17.08 -2.76
CA ASP A 353 6.93 -18.46 -3.28
C ASP A 353 6.00 -19.38 -2.48
N THR A 354 5.62 -19.01 -1.24
CA THR A 354 4.68 -19.77 -0.41
C THR A 354 3.31 -19.91 -1.08
N ASN A 355 2.84 -18.85 -1.72
CA ASN A 355 1.52 -18.82 -2.36
C ASN A 355 1.58 -19.01 -3.89
N ARG A 356 2.75 -19.28 -4.47
CA ARG A 356 2.92 -19.37 -5.93
C ARG A 356 1.97 -20.38 -6.58
N ALA A 357 1.81 -21.56 -6.00
CA ALA A 357 0.92 -22.59 -6.53
C ALA A 357 -0.56 -22.15 -6.50
N ASP A 358 -0.97 -21.46 -5.44
CA ASP A 358 -2.30 -20.87 -5.34
C ASP A 358 -2.52 -19.81 -6.41
N VAL A 359 -1.54 -18.93 -6.62
CA VAL A 359 -1.59 -17.87 -7.64
C VAL A 359 -1.67 -18.45 -9.06
N GLU A 360 -0.91 -19.50 -9.36
CA GLU A 360 -0.99 -20.21 -10.64
C GLU A 360 -2.38 -20.84 -10.84
N THR A 361 -2.98 -21.37 -9.78
CA THR A 361 -4.35 -21.89 -9.80
C THR A 361 -5.36 -20.77 -10.02
N ILE A 362 -5.20 -19.63 -9.36
CA ILE A 362 -6.05 -18.43 -9.56
C ILE A 362 -5.99 -17.97 -11.02
N ILE A 363 -4.80 -17.87 -11.60
CA ILE A 363 -4.61 -17.45 -13.00
C ILE A 363 -5.27 -18.43 -13.96
N SER A 364 -5.11 -19.74 -13.72
CA SER A 364 -5.68 -20.78 -14.58
C SER A 364 -7.21 -20.87 -14.49
N ALA A 365 -7.78 -20.54 -13.33
CA ALA A 365 -9.21 -20.54 -13.08
C ALA A 365 -9.93 -19.24 -13.50
N PHE A 366 -9.17 -18.19 -13.82
CA PHE A 366 -9.74 -16.92 -14.27
C PHE A 366 -10.41 -17.08 -15.63
N THR A 367 -11.63 -16.59 -15.77
CA THR A 367 -12.37 -16.61 -17.06
C THR A 367 -13.12 -15.31 -17.29
N PHE A 368 -13.30 -14.93 -18.56
CA PHE A 368 -14.23 -13.87 -18.96
C PHE A 368 -15.65 -14.44 -19.11
N ARG A 369 -16.64 -13.58 -18.83
CA ARG A 369 -18.07 -13.86 -19.06
C ARG A 369 -18.49 -13.52 -20.48
#